data_e194fadd7bb646b6edec9167aaff1a11
#
_entry.id   e194fadd7bb646b6edec9167aaff1a11
#
_cell.length_a   1.000
_cell.length_b   1.000
_cell.length_c   1.000
_cell.angle_alpha   90.00
_cell.angle_beta   90.00
_cell.angle_gamma   90.00
#
_symmetry.space_group_name_H-M   'P 1'
#
loop_
_entity.id
_entity.type
_entity.pdbx_description
1 polymer ?
#
loop_
_entity_poly.entity_id
_entity_poly.type
_entity_poly.pdbx_seq_one_letter_code
_entity_poly.pdbx_strand_id
1 'polypeptide(L)'
;MTSISTTHAVAPQQGELHRTINWQGAFWVASGVPALVLFSIGGIAGTTGNIAFAIWMTSVVLGLIQSFTYAEIAGLFPSKSGGASVYGATAWLRYSKFIAPLSVWCNWLAWTPVLSLGCSIAAAYILSALAPIPAFSEISPEVVAWLADPANLGKTATDAIAALTAAGTPAIRDWTLYSGTLGPVSFSLNAIFWIGVILMLIVFSIQHRGILGTANVQKIIGLIVIIPMLIVGIVPILTGQINWDNYSPFVPLATAYSAEPGEWNIAGWTLVFGGMFIAAWSAYAFETSICFTSEFKNPQRDTVRAILYSGLLCLVLYSLVPFTFQGVLGLEGMLAGPIVDGSGVGHAMAQMVGGAGIVTSIMIMLMILALMLAIMTAMAGSSRTLYQGSVDGWLPKYLSRVNPHGAPTAAMWTDLVFNLFLLAIAAADATSYFFILAVSNCGYIIFNFLNLNAGWIHRIDNGHIRRPWKAPTIFIAAGCFLSFVNAMFMGAGAKVWNPWALWAGVIAAALIIPVFCYRHYVQDGGKFPPHMLDDLGLKEGDLAVRKAGILPYLTLVAGVAVVLIANWIFVI
;
A
#
# COMPACT_ATOMS: atom_id res chain seq x y z
N MET A 1 34.04 31.47 -30.17
CA MET A 1 34.59 30.80 -28.98
C MET A 1 33.46 30.56 -27.99
N THR A 2 32.86 29.41 -28.07
CA THR A 2 31.73 28.95 -27.22
C THR A 2 32.32 28.25 -26.00
N SER A 3 32.19 28.85 -24.83
CA SER A 3 32.62 28.27 -23.56
C SER A 3 31.68 27.10 -23.22
N ILE A 4 32.19 25.89 -23.31
CA ILE A 4 31.58 24.68 -22.74
C ILE A 4 31.67 24.81 -21.23
N SER A 5 30.53 25.10 -20.60
CA SER A 5 30.36 25.02 -19.16
C SER A 5 30.42 23.54 -18.75
N THR A 6 31.59 23.10 -18.30
CA THR A 6 31.74 21.82 -17.60
C THR A 6 31.01 21.93 -16.26
N THR A 7 29.83 21.32 -16.18
CA THR A 7 29.16 21.03 -14.91
C THR A 7 30.06 20.10 -14.09
N HIS A 8 30.84 20.68 -13.19
CA HIS A 8 31.51 19.91 -12.16
C HIS A 8 30.46 19.19 -11.34
N ALA A 9 30.46 17.86 -11.39
CA ALA A 9 29.74 17.04 -10.43
C ALA A 9 30.28 17.38 -9.03
N VAL A 10 29.51 18.13 -8.26
CA VAL A 10 29.81 18.41 -6.86
C VAL A 10 29.82 17.06 -6.14
N ALA A 11 30.90 16.72 -5.47
CA ALA A 11 30.97 15.53 -4.63
C ALA A 11 29.85 15.60 -3.58
N PRO A 12 29.11 14.51 -3.31
CA PRO A 12 28.02 14.53 -2.33
C PRO A 12 28.59 14.93 -0.96
N GLN A 13 27.93 15.88 -0.31
CA GLN A 13 28.26 16.22 1.07
C GLN A 13 27.88 15.04 1.97
N GLN A 14 28.71 14.70 2.96
CA GLN A 14 28.37 13.67 3.94
C GLN A 14 27.05 14.04 4.62
N GLY A 15 26.02 13.17 4.48
CA GLY A 15 24.72 13.36 5.10
C GLY A 15 23.56 13.69 4.14
N GLU A 16 23.79 13.68 2.83
CA GLU A 16 22.75 13.91 1.82
C GLU A 16 22.43 12.64 1.01
N LEU A 17 21.21 12.55 0.46
CA LEU A 17 20.81 11.51 -0.48
C LEU A 17 21.56 11.70 -1.82
N HIS A 18 22.01 10.59 -2.42
CA HIS A 18 22.88 10.64 -3.60
C HIS A 18 22.06 10.61 -4.90
N ARG A 19 22.33 11.53 -5.85
CA ARG A 19 21.72 11.55 -7.20
C ARG A 19 22.33 10.47 -8.11
N THR A 20 21.80 9.26 -8.02
CA THR A 20 22.38 8.08 -8.69
C THR A 20 21.45 7.42 -9.68
N ILE A 21 20.12 7.62 -9.59
CA ILE A 21 19.12 6.95 -10.43
C ILE A 21 18.50 7.90 -11.46
N ASN A 22 17.90 7.31 -12.50
CA ASN A 22 17.02 7.97 -13.46
C ASN A 22 15.58 7.44 -13.28
N TRP A 23 14.64 7.84 -14.15
CA TRP A 23 13.25 7.38 -14.10
C TRP A 23 13.13 5.84 -14.20
N GLN A 24 14.02 5.15 -14.92
CA GLN A 24 14.02 3.69 -15.00
C GLN A 24 14.41 3.07 -13.64
N GLY A 25 15.39 3.64 -12.94
CA GLY A 25 15.74 3.22 -11.60
C GLY A 25 14.56 3.35 -10.63
N ALA A 26 13.85 4.49 -10.66
CA ALA A 26 12.66 4.71 -9.85
C ALA A 26 11.49 3.79 -10.25
N PHE A 27 11.30 3.54 -11.55
CA PHE A 27 10.32 2.57 -12.06
C PHE A 27 10.58 1.18 -11.45
N TRP A 28 11.84 0.72 -11.45
CA TRP A 28 12.17 -0.58 -10.86
C TRP A 28 12.04 -0.58 -9.34
N VAL A 29 12.35 0.53 -8.64
CA VAL A 29 12.10 0.63 -7.19
C VAL A 29 10.60 0.59 -6.89
N ALA A 30 9.75 1.15 -7.75
CA ALA A 30 8.29 1.10 -7.63
C ALA A 30 7.66 -0.18 -8.21
N SER A 31 8.44 -1.07 -8.84
CA SER A 31 7.91 -2.27 -9.52
C SER A 31 7.31 -3.33 -8.57
N GLY A 32 7.46 -3.16 -7.26
CA GLY A 32 6.77 -3.96 -6.25
C GLY A 32 5.29 -3.59 -6.06
N VAL A 33 4.86 -2.41 -6.54
CA VAL A 33 3.48 -1.95 -6.36
C VAL A 33 2.44 -2.91 -6.94
N PRO A 34 2.57 -3.46 -8.15
CA PRO A 34 1.61 -4.45 -8.66
C PRO A 34 1.40 -5.67 -7.75
N ALA A 35 2.41 -6.06 -6.98
CA ALA A 35 2.28 -7.18 -6.05
C ALA A 35 1.38 -6.88 -4.84
N LEU A 36 1.03 -5.61 -4.59
CA LEU A 36 0.07 -5.25 -3.54
C LEU A 36 -1.34 -5.79 -3.80
N VAL A 37 -1.66 -6.23 -5.02
CA VAL A 37 -2.91 -6.96 -5.31
C VAL A 37 -3.04 -8.21 -4.43
N LEU A 38 -1.92 -8.87 -4.13
CA LEU A 38 -1.87 -10.09 -3.32
C LEU A 38 -2.29 -9.86 -1.87
N PHE A 39 -2.20 -8.61 -1.37
CA PHE A 39 -2.54 -8.27 0.02
C PHE A 39 -4.05 -8.26 0.28
N SER A 40 -4.87 -8.08 -0.76
CA SER A 40 -6.29 -7.84 -0.57
C SER A 40 -7.21 -8.39 -1.66
N ILE A 41 -6.68 -9.14 -2.65
CA ILE A 41 -7.51 -9.67 -3.75
C ILE A 41 -8.64 -10.57 -3.22
N GLY A 42 -8.34 -11.47 -2.29
CA GLY A 42 -9.33 -12.34 -1.66
C GLY A 42 -10.27 -11.57 -0.72
N GLY A 43 -9.74 -10.65 0.09
CA GLY A 43 -10.55 -9.82 0.98
C GLY A 43 -11.55 -8.96 0.23
N ILE A 44 -11.14 -8.31 -0.88
CA ILE A 44 -12.04 -7.52 -1.73
C ILE A 44 -13.10 -8.42 -2.38
N ALA A 45 -12.72 -9.59 -2.88
CA ALA A 45 -13.67 -10.55 -3.42
C ALA A 45 -14.68 -11.01 -2.37
N GLY A 46 -14.20 -11.35 -1.16
CA GLY A 46 -15.05 -11.74 -0.02
C GLY A 46 -15.98 -10.62 0.46
N THR A 47 -15.63 -9.37 0.21
CA THR A 47 -16.47 -8.22 0.60
C THR A 47 -17.47 -7.85 -0.49
N THR A 48 -17.10 -7.94 -1.78
CA THR A 48 -17.85 -7.35 -2.89
C THR A 48 -18.43 -8.38 -3.87
N GLY A 49 -17.91 -9.60 -3.86
CA GLY A 49 -18.39 -10.69 -4.72
C GLY A 49 -18.07 -10.49 -6.20
N ASN A 50 -19.03 -10.77 -7.06
CA ASN A 50 -18.86 -10.78 -8.52
C ASN A 50 -18.48 -9.43 -9.14
N ILE A 51 -18.56 -8.33 -8.39
CA ILE A 51 -18.13 -7.02 -8.85
C ILE A 51 -16.66 -6.69 -8.50
N ALA A 52 -15.93 -7.61 -7.84
CA ALA A 52 -14.57 -7.37 -7.33
C ALA A 52 -13.60 -6.93 -8.43
N PHE A 53 -13.65 -7.53 -9.63
CA PHE A 53 -12.79 -7.11 -10.74
C PHE A 53 -13.02 -5.66 -11.15
N ALA A 54 -14.30 -5.21 -11.15
CA ALA A 54 -14.66 -3.83 -11.50
C ALA A 54 -14.17 -2.83 -10.43
N ILE A 55 -14.14 -3.23 -9.16
CA ILE A 55 -13.54 -2.45 -8.06
C ILE A 55 -12.06 -2.19 -8.37
N TRP A 56 -11.29 -3.21 -8.74
CA TRP A 56 -9.88 -3.08 -9.07
C TRP A 56 -9.65 -2.19 -10.28
N MET A 57 -10.36 -2.45 -11.39
CA MET A 57 -10.24 -1.67 -12.62
C MET A 57 -10.60 -0.19 -12.40
N THR A 58 -11.69 0.07 -11.72
CA THR A 58 -12.12 1.45 -11.39
C THR A 58 -11.07 2.12 -10.52
N SER A 59 -10.62 1.46 -9.46
CA SER A 59 -9.66 2.03 -8.52
C SER A 59 -8.35 2.44 -9.20
N VAL A 60 -7.75 1.57 -10.03
CA VAL A 60 -6.48 1.91 -10.70
C VAL A 60 -6.64 3.05 -11.73
N VAL A 61 -7.77 3.15 -12.41
CA VAL A 61 -8.08 4.28 -13.31
C VAL A 61 -8.17 5.59 -12.51
N LEU A 62 -8.86 5.58 -11.36
CA LEU A 62 -8.92 6.74 -10.47
C LEU A 62 -7.53 7.16 -9.99
N GLY A 63 -6.69 6.18 -9.61
CA GLY A 63 -5.29 6.41 -9.25
C GLY A 63 -4.48 7.07 -10.36
N LEU A 64 -4.64 6.59 -11.60
CA LEU A 64 -3.93 7.15 -12.75
C LEU A 64 -4.35 8.61 -13.02
N ILE A 65 -5.63 8.96 -12.90
CA ILE A 65 -6.10 10.36 -13.02
C ILE A 65 -5.45 11.24 -11.94
N GLN A 66 -5.38 10.78 -10.72
CA GLN A 66 -4.77 11.51 -9.59
C GLN A 66 -3.26 11.72 -9.78
N SER A 67 -2.58 10.79 -10.45
CA SER A 67 -1.13 10.84 -10.67
C SER A 67 -0.66 12.08 -11.42
N PHE A 68 -1.52 12.68 -12.24
CA PHE A 68 -1.20 13.93 -12.93
C PHE A 68 -1.00 15.10 -11.96
N THR A 69 -1.77 15.17 -10.89
CA THR A 69 -1.55 16.16 -9.82
C THR A 69 -0.23 15.92 -9.12
N TYR A 70 0.06 14.67 -8.76
CA TYR A 70 1.30 14.29 -8.08
C TYR A 70 2.53 14.54 -8.93
N ALA A 71 2.48 14.26 -10.23
CA ALA A 71 3.56 14.54 -11.16
C ALA A 71 3.88 16.04 -11.25
N GLU A 72 2.86 16.91 -11.25
CA GLU A 72 3.07 18.36 -11.26
C GLU A 72 3.69 18.86 -9.96
N ILE A 73 3.12 18.51 -8.80
CA ILE A 73 3.63 19.02 -7.52
C ILE A 73 5.04 18.51 -7.21
N ALA A 74 5.37 17.27 -7.56
CA ALA A 74 6.71 16.73 -7.39
C ALA A 74 7.77 17.47 -8.23
N GLY A 75 7.40 17.89 -9.43
CA GLY A 75 8.27 18.69 -10.29
C GLY A 75 8.62 20.09 -9.77
N LEU A 76 7.86 20.60 -8.77
CA LEU A 76 8.14 21.90 -8.13
C LEU A 76 9.38 21.87 -7.23
N PHE A 77 9.69 20.72 -6.65
CA PHE A 77 10.71 20.57 -5.60
C PHE A 77 11.74 19.50 -5.96
N PRO A 78 12.63 19.75 -6.95
CA PRO A 78 13.58 18.75 -7.44
C PRO A 78 14.70 18.39 -6.43
N SER A 79 14.82 19.14 -5.34
CA SER A 79 15.74 18.88 -4.23
C SER A 79 15.15 18.03 -3.12
N LYS A 80 13.83 17.77 -3.12
CA LYS A 80 13.14 17.00 -2.07
C LYS A 80 12.90 15.55 -2.48
N SER A 81 12.87 14.69 -1.47
CA SER A 81 12.42 13.29 -1.55
C SER A 81 11.16 13.09 -0.71
N GLY A 82 10.64 11.85 -0.61
CA GLY A 82 9.58 11.51 0.32
C GLY A 82 8.15 11.49 -0.26
N GLY A 83 8.02 11.71 -1.57
CA GLY A 83 6.76 11.50 -2.28
C GLY A 83 5.78 12.68 -2.24
N ALA A 84 4.59 12.44 -2.78
CA ALA A 84 3.54 13.44 -2.96
C ALA A 84 3.22 14.20 -1.67
N SER A 85 3.21 13.52 -0.53
CA SER A 85 2.90 14.09 0.78
C SER A 85 3.82 15.24 1.19
N VAL A 86 5.11 15.13 0.86
CA VAL A 86 6.11 16.16 1.15
C VAL A 86 5.93 17.36 0.22
N TYR A 87 5.74 17.11 -1.06
CA TYR A 87 5.60 18.17 -2.07
C TYR A 87 4.30 18.95 -1.88
N GLY A 88 3.19 18.27 -1.60
CA GLY A 88 1.92 18.90 -1.33
C GLY A 88 1.83 19.57 0.04
N ALA A 89 2.54 19.07 1.05
CA ALA A 89 2.56 19.63 2.39
C ALA A 89 2.89 21.14 2.39
N THR A 90 3.83 21.56 1.55
CA THR A 90 4.28 22.95 1.45
C THR A 90 3.19 23.92 1.00
N ALA A 91 2.16 23.45 0.27
CA ALA A 91 1.01 24.27 -0.11
C ALA A 91 0.21 24.77 1.12
N TRP A 92 0.16 23.94 2.16
CA TRP A 92 -0.64 24.18 3.36
C TRP A 92 0.02 25.09 4.39
N LEU A 93 1.33 25.37 4.28
CA LEU A 93 2.08 26.18 5.26
C LEU A 93 1.48 27.56 5.51
N ARG A 94 0.90 28.18 4.47
CA ARG A 94 0.24 29.48 4.58
C ARG A 94 -1.07 29.42 5.38
N TYR A 95 -1.66 28.24 5.52
CA TYR A 95 -2.97 28.03 6.12
C TYR A 95 -2.88 27.43 7.52
N SER A 96 -2.01 26.45 7.73
CA SER A 96 -1.79 25.85 9.04
C SER A 96 -0.44 25.15 9.12
N LYS A 97 0.29 25.39 10.19
CA LYS A 97 1.55 24.71 10.48
C LYS A 97 1.40 23.22 10.84
N PHE A 98 0.18 22.76 11.15
CA PHE A 98 -0.10 21.37 11.52
C PHE A 98 -0.46 20.49 10.31
N ILE A 99 -0.97 21.06 9.22
CA ILE A 99 -1.42 20.27 8.05
C ILE A 99 -0.24 19.67 7.29
N ALA A 100 0.87 20.41 7.17
CA ALA A 100 2.07 19.91 6.49
C ALA A 100 2.64 18.64 7.19
N PRO A 101 2.92 18.65 8.51
CA PRO A 101 3.37 17.45 9.21
C PRO A 101 2.31 16.32 9.19
N LEU A 102 1.01 16.64 9.23
CA LEU A 102 -0.06 15.65 9.12
C LEU A 102 0.00 14.90 7.78
N SER A 103 0.21 15.61 6.67
CA SER A 103 0.33 15.00 5.35
C SER A 103 1.48 13.97 5.30
N VAL A 104 2.66 14.35 5.79
CA VAL A 104 3.85 13.51 5.80
C VAL A 104 3.70 12.31 6.74
N TRP A 105 3.15 12.54 7.93
CA TRP A 105 2.88 11.49 8.90
C TRP A 105 1.88 10.45 8.37
N CYS A 106 0.78 10.90 7.76
CA CYS A 106 -0.23 10.02 7.19
C CYS A 106 0.30 9.22 5.99
N ASN A 107 1.22 9.79 5.19
CA ASN A 107 1.90 9.05 4.13
C ASN A 107 2.79 7.94 4.70
N TRP A 108 3.55 8.24 5.76
CA TRP A 108 4.36 7.22 6.43
C TRP A 108 3.47 6.11 7.02
N LEU A 109 2.38 6.46 7.73
CA LEU A 109 1.41 5.48 8.24
C LEU A 109 0.77 4.64 7.14
N ALA A 110 0.63 5.19 5.93
CA ALA A 110 0.08 4.48 4.78
C ALA A 110 1.01 3.39 4.23
N TRP A 111 2.32 3.66 4.20
CA TRP A 111 3.25 2.77 3.53
C TRP A 111 4.05 1.88 4.48
N THR A 112 4.33 2.34 5.69
CA THR A 112 5.13 1.55 6.63
C THR A 112 4.52 0.17 6.92
N PRO A 113 3.17 -0.02 7.08
CA PRO A 113 2.61 -1.34 7.36
C PRO A 113 2.75 -2.36 6.23
N VAL A 114 3.08 -1.95 5.00
CA VAL A 114 3.38 -2.90 3.91
C VAL A 114 4.51 -3.86 4.30
N LEU A 115 5.46 -3.40 5.12
CA LEU A 115 6.57 -4.22 5.58
C LEU A 115 6.07 -5.40 6.43
N SER A 116 5.25 -5.13 7.43
CA SER A 116 4.71 -6.16 8.32
C SER A 116 3.68 -7.05 7.63
N LEU A 117 2.72 -6.45 6.89
CA LEU A 117 1.69 -7.18 6.17
C LEU A 117 2.30 -8.09 5.08
N GLY A 118 3.25 -7.57 4.30
CA GLY A 118 3.94 -8.35 3.28
C GLY A 118 4.81 -9.47 3.85
N CYS A 119 5.53 -9.21 4.95
CA CYS A 119 6.32 -10.23 5.63
C CYS A 119 5.42 -11.33 6.22
N SER A 120 4.23 -10.99 6.74
CA SER A 120 3.27 -11.95 7.26
C SER A 120 2.77 -12.90 6.16
N ILE A 121 2.33 -12.39 5.00
CA ILE A 121 1.88 -13.23 3.88
C ILE A 121 3.04 -14.05 3.31
N ALA A 122 4.21 -13.44 3.09
CA ALA A 122 5.37 -14.16 2.56
C ALA A 122 5.81 -15.29 3.51
N ALA A 123 5.77 -15.04 4.82
CA ALA A 123 6.04 -16.07 5.84
C ALA A 123 4.99 -17.20 5.82
N ALA A 124 3.71 -16.87 5.61
CA ALA A 124 2.65 -17.88 5.45
C ALA A 124 2.88 -18.76 4.21
N TYR A 125 3.32 -18.20 3.08
CA TYR A 125 3.71 -18.99 1.89
C TYR A 125 4.93 -19.89 2.18
N ILE A 126 5.95 -19.37 2.84
CA ILE A 126 7.13 -20.18 3.22
C ILE A 126 6.70 -21.32 4.14
N LEU A 127 5.88 -21.02 5.14
CA LEU A 127 5.38 -22.01 6.08
C LEU A 127 4.50 -23.05 5.38
N SER A 128 3.67 -22.67 4.41
CA SER A 128 2.85 -23.60 3.63
C SER A 128 3.69 -24.53 2.74
N ALA A 129 4.82 -24.05 2.24
CA ALA A 129 5.74 -24.86 1.45
C ALA A 129 6.58 -25.83 2.30
N LEU A 130 7.04 -25.39 3.49
CA LEU A 130 7.90 -26.19 4.37
C LEU A 130 7.11 -27.16 5.26
N ALA A 131 5.90 -26.81 5.61
CA ALA A 131 5.03 -27.54 6.51
C ALA A 131 3.59 -27.59 5.94
N PRO A 132 3.37 -28.29 4.82
CA PRO A 132 2.05 -28.33 4.17
C PRO A 132 1.02 -28.98 5.10
N ILE A 133 -0.20 -28.42 5.08
CA ILE A 133 -1.35 -29.04 5.74
C ILE A 133 -1.87 -30.14 4.83
N PRO A 134 -2.08 -31.37 5.33
CA PRO A 134 -2.68 -32.43 4.54
C PRO A 134 -4.09 -32.03 4.08
N ALA A 135 -4.39 -32.27 2.82
CA ALA A 135 -5.71 -32.06 2.25
C ALA A 135 -6.39 -33.40 2.02
N PHE A 136 -7.56 -33.58 2.59
CA PHE A 136 -8.39 -34.78 2.42
C PHE A 136 -9.69 -34.41 1.71
N SER A 137 -10.21 -35.33 0.92
CA SER A 137 -11.55 -35.27 0.32
C SER A 137 -12.43 -36.38 0.90
N GLU A 138 -13.73 -36.31 0.72
CA GLU A 138 -14.69 -37.31 1.19
C GLU A 138 -14.39 -38.72 0.69
N ILE A 139 -13.78 -38.84 -0.49
CA ILE A 139 -13.38 -40.08 -1.13
C ILE A 139 -11.96 -40.51 -0.81
N SER A 140 -11.20 -39.74 0.00
CA SER A 140 -9.85 -40.10 0.41
C SER A 140 -9.86 -41.41 1.21
N PRO A 141 -8.95 -42.38 0.94
CA PRO A 141 -8.91 -43.66 1.65
C PRO A 141 -8.84 -43.52 3.19
N GLU A 142 -8.13 -42.47 3.65
CA GLU A 142 -7.98 -42.16 5.07
C GLU A 142 -9.31 -41.70 5.70
N VAL A 143 -10.13 -40.90 4.97
CA VAL A 143 -11.46 -40.46 5.43
C VAL A 143 -12.41 -41.64 5.50
N VAL A 144 -12.40 -42.52 4.48
CA VAL A 144 -13.21 -43.70 4.45
C VAL A 144 -12.83 -44.68 5.59
N ALA A 145 -11.54 -44.86 5.82
CA ALA A 145 -11.04 -45.72 6.91
C ALA A 145 -11.40 -45.11 8.28
N TRP A 146 -11.29 -43.81 8.46
CA TRP A 146 -11.66 -43.13 9.70
C TRP A 146 -13.15 -43.26 10.02
N LEU A 147 -14.02 -43.14 9.01
CA LEU A 147 -15.46 -43.32 9.15
C LEU A 147 -15.88 -44.77 9.40
N ALA A 148 -15.06 -45.74 8.94
CA ALA A 148 -15.29 -47.16 9.19
C ALA A 148 -14.91 -47.57 10.62
N ASP A 149 -14.19 -46.76 11.37
CA ASP A 149 -13.83 -47.03 12.76
C ASP A 149 -15.07 -46.96 13.66
N PRO A 150 -15.38 -47.99 14.44
CA PRO A 150 -16.51 -48.01 15.37
C PRO A 150 -16.50 -46.83 16.38
N ALA A 151 -15.34 -46.30 16.72
CA ALA A 151 -15.19 -45.13 17.61
C ALA A 151 -15.77 -43.84 17.00
N ASN A 152 -15.94 -43.80 15.69
CA ASN A 152 -16.43 -42.65 14.95
C ASN A 152 -17.87 -42.82 14.46
N LEU A 153 -18.61 -43.76 15.01
CA LEU A 153 -20.00 -44.04 14.61
C LEU A 153 -20.86 -42.78 14.75
N GLY A 154 -21.57 -42.43 13.67
CA GLY A 154 -22.45 -41.23 13.63
C GLY A 154 -21.75 -39.93 13.28
N LYS A 155 -20.45 -39.95 13.00
CA LYS A 155 -19.68 -38.83 12.47
C LYS A 155 -19.84 -38.69 10.95
N THR A 156 -19.58 -37.48 10.45
CA THR A 156 -19.68 -37.14 9.02
C THR A 156 -18.30 -37.16 8.33
N ALA A 157 -18.30 -37.15 7.00
CA ALA A 157 -17.06 -36.98 6.23
C ALA A 157 -16.35 -35.67 6.59
N THR A 158 -17.09 -34.62 6.87
CA THR A 158 -16.56 -33.32 7.34
C THR A 158 -15.82 -33.47 8.67
N ASP A 159 -16.38 -34.24 9.63
CA ASP A 159 -15.72 -34.53 10.92
C ASP A 159 -14.42 -35.32 10.73
N ALA A 160 -14.43 -36.29 9.82
CA ALA A 160 -13.25 -37.09 9.49
C ALA A 160 -12.14 -36.25 8.88
N ILE A 161 -12.49 -35.39 7.89
CA ILE A 161 -11.54 -34.48 7.25
C ILE A 161 -10.94 -33.53 8.29
N ALA A 162 -11.74 -32.95 9.16
CA ALA A 162 -11.27 -32.05 10.21
C ALA A 162 -10.30 -32.75 11.18
N ALA A 163 -10.64 -33.96 11.65
CA ALA A 163 -9.81 -34.73 12.58
C ALA A 163 -8.49 -35.15 11.95
N LEU A 164 -8.52 -35.68 10.72
CA LEU A 164 -7.31 -36.10 9.99
C LEU A 164 -6.41 -34.92 9.62
N THR A 165 -6.99 -33.80 9.20
CA THR A 165 -6.24 -32.58 8.93
C THR A 165 -5.55 -32.08 10.19
N ALA A 166 -6.27 -32.03 11.32
CA ALA A 166 -5.69 -31.62 12.60
C ALA A 166 -4.55 -32.54 13.04
N ALA A 167 -4.76 -33.85 12.93
CA ALA A 167 -3.74 -34.87 13.30
C ALA A 167 -2.50 -34.84 12.39
N GLY A 168 -2.66 -34.49 11.12
CA GLY A 168 -1.58 -34.40 10.14
C GLY A 168 -0.91 -33.01 10.05
N THR A 169 -1.44 -32.01 10.73
CA THR A 169 -0.88 -30.65 10.71
C THR A 169 0.48 -30.64 11.45
N PRO A 170 1.58 -30.18 10.79
CA PRO A 170 2.88 -30.10 11.44
C PRO A 170 2.87 -29.17 12.66
N ALA A 171 3.45 -29.60 13.77
CA ALA A 171 3.45 -28.86 15.05
C ALA A 171 4.01 -27.43 14.96
N ILE A 172 4.86 -27.14 13.97
CA ILE A 172 5.40 -25.79 13.77
C ILE A 172 4.32 -24.78 13.38
N ARG A 173 3.20 -25.22 12.79
CA ARG A 173 2.09 -24.32 12.42
C ARG A 173 1.34 -23.79 13.63
N ASP A 174 1.20 -24.63 14.65
CA ASP A 174 0.52 -24.30 15.89
C ASP A 174 1.50 -23.73 16.94
N TRP A 175 2.80 -23.74 16.61
CA TRP A 175 3.81 -23.25 17.53
C TRP A 175 3.72 -21.74 17.74
N THR A 176 3.57 -21.34 18.99
CA THR A 176 3.46 -19.94 19.40
C THR A 176 4.23 -19.73 20.70
N LEU A 177 5.18 -18.81 20.69
CA LEU A 177 5.94 -18.45 21.88
C LEU A 177 5.07 -17.65 22.86
N TYR A 178 4.29 -16.72 22.35
CA TYR A 178 3.38 -15.88 23.15
C TYR A 178 2.26 -15.33 22.26
N SER A 179 1.06 -15.22 22.83
CA SER A 179 -0.09 -14.59 22.18
C SER A 179 -0.96 -13.85 23.18
N GLY A 180 -1.73 -12.86 22.71
CA GLY A 180 -2.64 -12.08 23.52
C GLY A 180 -3.51 -11.16 22.68
N THR A 181 -4.27 -10.31 23.36
CA THR A 181 -5.16 -9.32 22.73
C THR A 181 -4.80 -7.91 23.18
N LEU A 182 -4.92 -6.95 22.28
CA LEU A 182 -4.71 -5.54 22.54
C LEU A 182 -5.90 -4.74 21.95
N GLY A 183 -6.90 -4.48 22.76
CA GLY A 183 -8.15 -3.86 22.28
C GLY A 183 -8.84 -4.72 21.22
N PRO A 184 -9.07 -4.19 20.00
CA PRO A 184 -9.79 -4.89 18.94
C PRO A 184 -8.92 -5.86 18.11
N VAL A 185 -7.64 -6.01 18.44
CA VAL A 185 -6.68 -6.83 17.67
C VAL A 185 -6.00 -7.89 18.54
N SER A 186 -5.69 -9.02 17.93
CA SER A 186 -4.83 -10.04 18.50
C SER A 186 -3.37 -9.79 18.13
N PHE A 187 -2.44 -10.33 18.91
CA PHE A 187 -1.03 -10.38 18.55
C PHE A 187 -0.44 -11.73 18.90
N SER A 188 0.54 -12.17 18.11
CA SER A 188 1.15 -13.48 18.28
C SER A 188 2.62 -13.48 17.85
N LEU A 189 3.46 -14.14 18.65
CA LEU A 189 4.85 -14.45 18.34
C LEU A 189 4.96 -15.91 17.88
N ASN A 190 4.30 -16.23 16.77
CA ASN A 190 4.22 -17.56 16.18
C ASN A 190 5.29 -17.76 15.08
N ALA A 191 5.25 -18.89 14.39
CA ALA A 191 6.20 -19.21 13.32
C ALA A 191 6.19 -18.15 12.19
N ILE A 192 5.01 -17.64 11.82
CA ILE A 192 4.85 -16.59 10.80
C ILE A 192 5.59 -15.32 11.23
N PHE A 193 5.46 -14.91 12.49
CA PHE A 193 6.19 -13.76 13.04
C PHE A 193 7.70 -13.92 12.87
N TRP A 194 8.28 -15.04 13.29
CA TRP A 194 9.74 -15.23 13.25
C TRP A 194 10.30 -15.34 11.84
N ILE A 195 9.61 -16.04 10.94
CA ILE A 195 9.98 -16.05 9.52
C ILE A 195 9.89 -14.63 8.95
N GLY A 196 8.83 -13.89 9.26
CA GLY A 196 8.64 -12.51 8.83
C GLY A 196 9.73 -11.57 9.33
N VAL A 197 10.23 -11.74 10.57
CA VAL A 197 11.38 -10.98 11.10
C VAL A 197 12.62 -11.21 10.23
N ILE A 198 12.91 -12.46 9.85
CA ILE A 198 14.06 -12.79 9.00
C ILE A 198 13.92 -12.09 7.63
N LEU A 199 12.75 -12.17 7.01
CA LEU A 199 12.48 -11.53 5.72
C LEU A 199 12.65 -10.00 5.81
N MET A 200 12.14 -9.37 6.87
CA MET A 200 12.27 -7.94 7.09
C MET A 200 13.72 -7.50 7.26
N LEU A 201 14.54 -8.29 7.97
CA LEU A 201 15.98 -8.04 8.13
C LEU A 201 16.75 -8.19 6.81
N ILE A 202 16.36 -9.13 5.95
CA ILE A 202 16.93 -9.28 4.60
C ILE A 202 16.66 -8.00 3.78
N VAL A 203 15.41 -7.55 3.74
CA VAL A 203 15.04 -6.32 3.03
C VAL A 203 15.79 -5.11 3.58
N PHE A 204 15.84 -4.97 4.90
CA PHE A 204 16.59 -3.89 5.56
C PHE A 204 18.06 -3.88 5.12
N SER A 205 18.70 -5.05 5.10
CA SER A 205 20.11 -5.19 4.73
C SER A 205 20.39 -4.76 3.28
N ILE A 206 19.46 -5.07 2.37
CA ILE A 206 19.56 -4.65 0.96
C ILE A 206 19.42 -3.12 0.86
N GLN A 207 18.39 -2.55 1.49
CA GLN A 207 18.08 -1.12 1.45
C GLN A 207 19.18 -0.27 2.10
N HIS A 208 19.86 -0.80 3.11
CA HIS A 208 20.95 -0.11 3.82
C HIS A 208 22.15 0.23 2.91
N ARG A 209 22.26 -0.44 1.76
CA ARG A 209 23.30 -0.18 0.74
C ARG A 209 22.98 0.98 -0.21
N GLY A 210 21.89 1.69 0.03
CA GLY A 210 21.48 2.86 -0.74
C GLY A 210 20.56 2.53 -1.94
N ILE A 211 20.05 3.59 -2.58
CA ILE A 211 18.99 3.47 -3.61
C ILE A 211 19.48 2.78 -4.90
N LEU A 212 20.72 2.97 -5.30
CA LEU A 212 21.25 2.35 -6.51
C LEU A 212 21.34 0.82 -6.36
N GLY A 213 21.82 0.34 -5.22
CA GLY A 213 21.82 -1.08 -4.89
C GLY A 213 20.41 -1.67 -4.86
N THR A 214 19.50 -0.97 -4.22
CA THR A 214 18.07 -1.31 -4.18
C THR A 214 17.46 -1.41 -5.58
N ALA A 215 17.64 -0.39 -6.43
CA ALA A 215 17.09 -0.36 -7.79
C ALA A 215 17.61 -1.52 -8.65
N ASN A 216 18.89 -1.89 -8.53
CA ASN A 216 19.46 -3.01 -9.26
C ASN A 216 18.89 -4.36 -8.82
N VAL A 217 18.74 -4.61 -7.52
CA VAL A 217 18.11 -5.82 -6.98
C VAL A 217 16.65 -5.88 -7.41
N GLN A 218 15.90 -4.79 -7.24
CA GLN A 218 14.48 -4.74 -7.61
C GLN A 218 14.27 -4.88 -9.12
N LYS A 219 15.19 -4.41 -9.97
CA LYS A 219 15.15 -4.66 -11.41
C LYS A 219 15.19 -6.16 -11.74
N ILE A 220 16.10 -6.90 -11.12
CA ILE A 220 16.25 -8.34 -11.34
C ILE A 220 15.00 -9.07 -10.87
N ILE A 221 14.58 -8.83 -9.61
CA ILE A 221 13.39 -9.48 -9.03
C ILE A 221 12.13 -9.06 -9.82
N GLY A 222 12.00 -7.79 -10.20
CA GLY A 222 10.86 -7.26 -10.94
C GLY A 222 10.68 -7.92 -12.30
N LEU A 223 11.77 -8.14 -13.06
CA LEU A 223 11.72 -8.88 -14.32
C LEU A 223 11.25 -10.33 -14.11
N ILE A 224 11.74 -10.98 -13.04
CA ILE A 224 11.36 -12.35 -12.71
C ILE A 224 9.88 -12.45 -12.29
N VAL A 225 9.33 -11.44 -11.65
CA VAL A 225 7.98 -11.45 -11.06
C VAL A 225 6.90 -10.92 -12.01
N ILE A 226 7.18 -9.83 -12.74
CA ILE A 226 6.17 -9.19 -13.62
C ILE A 226 5.78 -10.13 -14.75
N ILE A 227 6.73 -10.88 -15.32
CA ILE A 227 6.45 -11.81 -16.43
C ILE A 227 5.46 -12.91 -16.00
N PRO A 228 5.65 -13.65 -14.91
CA PRO A 228 4.66 -14.62 -14.42
C PRO A 228 3.30 -14.00 -14.08
N MET A 229 3.25 -12.79 -13.52
CA MET A 229 1.97 -12.11 -13.27
C MET A 229 1.20 -11.82 -14.59
N LEU A 230 1.92 -11.44 -15.64
CA LEU A 230 1.33 -11.29 -16.97
C LEU A 230 0.88 -12.64 -17.53
N ILE A 231 1.66 -13.71 -17.35
CA ILE A 231 1.30 -15.07 -17.76
C ILE A 231 0.01 -15.51 -17.07
N VAL A 232 -0.09 -15.38 -15.76
CA VAL A 232 -1.30 -15.69 -14.97
C VAL A 232 -2.50 -14.88 -15.45
N GLY A 233 -2.29 -13.62 -15.82
CA GLY A 233 -3.36 -12.77 -16.35
C GLY A 233 -3.78 -13.10 -17.79
N ILE A 234 -2.88 -13.55 -18.65
CA ILE A 234 -3.12 -13.71 -20.09
C ILE A 234 -3.48 -15.15 -20.46
N VAL A 235 -2.77 -16.14 -19.91
CA VAL A 235 -2.93 -17.55 -20.31
C VAL A 235 -4.38 -18.04 -20.14
N PRO A 236 -5.08 -17.80 -19.04
CA PRO A 236 -6.46 -18.26 -18.88
C PRO A 236 -7.42 -17.68 -19.95
N ILE A 237 -7.18 -16.45 -20.40
CA ILE A 237 -7.96 -15.82 -21.48
C ILE A 237 -7.70 -16.55 -22.79
N LEU A 238 -6.44 -16.78 -23.14
CA LEU A 238 -6.05 -17.42 -24.41
C LEU A 238 -6.44 -18.90 -24.48
N THR A 239 -6.46 -19.58 -23.34
CA THR A 239 -6.83 -21.01 -23.24
C THR A 239 -8.32 -21.26 -23.03
N GLY A 240 -9.13 -20.18 -22.96
CA GLY A 240 -10.57 -20.29 -22.79
C GLY A 240 -11.02 -20.78 -21.42
N GLN A 241 -10.20 -20.61 -20.39
CA GLN A 241 -10.53 -21.02 -19.00
C GLN A 241 -11.46 -20.03 -18.29
N ILE A 242 -11.72 -18.87 -18.90
CA ILE A 242 -12.62 -17.88 -18.33
C ILE A 242 -14.06 -18.36 -18.43
N ASN A 243 -14.69 -18.56 -17.29
CA ASN A 243 -16.12 -18.76 -17.24
C ASN A 243 -16.82 -17.39 -17.07
N TRP A 244 -17.59 -16.99 -18.07
CA TRP A 244 -18.27 -15.70 -18.09
C TRP A 244 -19.41 -15.60 -17.08
N ASP A 245 -19.96 -16.71 -16.63
CA ASP A 245 -20.97 -16.76 -15.57
C ASP A 245 -20.42 -16.29 -14.22
N ASN A 246 -19.12 -16.37 -14.03
CA ASN A 246 -18.43 -15.90 -12.82
C ASN A 246 -18.50 -14.37 -12.62
N TYR A 247 -18.99 -13.62 -13.59
CA TYR A 247 -19.20 -12.17 -13.49
C TYR A 247 -20.67 -11.80 -13.31
N SER A 248 -21.56 -12.80 -13.20
CA SER A 248 -23.02 -12.63 -13.08
C SER A 248 -23.54 -13.36 -11.82
N PRO A 249 -24.53 -12.79 -11.13
CA PRO A 249 -25.12 -11.47 -11.38
C PRO A 249 -24.14 -10.34 -10.98
N PHE A 250 -24.17 -9.22 -11.72
CA PHE A 250 -23.34 -8.04 -11.42
C PHE A 250 -23.98 -7.20 -10.32
N VAL A 251 -23.96 -7.75 -9.10
CA VAL A 251 -24.48 -7.14 -7.87
C VAL A 251 -23.47 -7.37 -6.72
N PRO A 252 -23.46 -6.51 -5.68
CA PRO A 252 -22.69 -6.77 -4.48
C PRO A 252 -23.21 -8.01 -3.75
N LEU A 253 -22.47 -8.51 -2.77
CA LEU A 253 -22.95 -9.57 -1.87
C LEU A 253 -24.08 -9.06 -0.97
N ALA A 254 -24.91 -9.98 -0.48
CA ALA A 254 -25.92 -9.67 0.52
C ALA A 254 -25.30 -9.22 1.86
N THR A 255 -24.23 -9.91 2.25
CA THR A 255 -23.35 -9.57 3.38
C THR A 255 -21.92 -9.93 3.03
N ALA A 256 -20.93 -9.31 3.66
CA ALA A 256 -19.52 -9.67 3.49
C ALA A 256 -19.29 -11.15 3.80
N TYR A 257 -18.49 -11.81 2.96
CA TYR A 257 -18.12 -13.23 3.03
C TYR A 257 -19.29 -14.22 2.85
N SER A 258 -20.48 -13.76 2.45
CA SER A 258 -21.58 -14.63 2.04
C SER A 258 -21.50 -14.90 0.54
N ALA A 259 -21.86 -16.12 0.10
CA ALA A 259 -21.98 -16.42 -1.33
C ALA A 259 -23.29 -15.90 -1.95
N GLU A 260 -24.19 -15.35 -1.13
CA GLU A 260 -25.51 -14.93 -1.59
C GLU A 260 -25.45 -13.56 -2.30
N PRO A 261 -26.07 -13.43 -3.48
CA PRO A 261 -26.17 -12.15 -4.16
C PRO A 261 -27.03 -11.17 -3.36
N GLY A 262 -26.57 -9.94 -3.27
CA GLY A 262 -27.30 -8.83 -2.66
C GLY A 262 -27.96 -7.93 -3.69
N GLU A 263 -28.21 -6.70 -3.30
CA GLU A 263 -28.89 -5.69 -4.11
C GLU A 263 -28.11 -4.36 -4.12
N TRP A 264 -28.39 -3.51 -5.12
CA TRP A 264 -27.87 -2.15 -5.20
C TRP A 264 -28.64 -1.19 -4.27
N ASN A 265 -28.66 -1.52 -2.98
CA ASN A 265 -29.20 -0.71 -1.88
C ASN A 265 -28.07 -0.10 -1.03
N ILE A 266 -28.41 0.57 0.07
CA ILE A 266 -27.41 1.22 0.95
C ILE A 266 -26.39 0.21 1.48
N ALA A 267 -26.83 -1.00 1.89
CA ALA A 267 -25.94 -2.04 2.39
C ALA A 267 -24.99 -2.53 1.29
N GLY A 268 -25.52 -2.81 0.09
CA GLY A 268 -24.70 -3.19 -1.06
C GLY A 268 -23.67 -2.12 -1.43
N TRP A 269 -24.08 -0.87 -1.50
CA TRP A 269 -23.14 0.24 -1.73
C TRP A 269 -22.10 0.39 -0.62
N THR A 270 -22.46 0.07 0.63
CA THR A 270 -21.47 0.08 1.74
C THR A 270 -20.36 -0.94 1.49
N LEU A 271 -20.71 -2.16 1.05
CA LEU A 271 -19.71 -3.19 0.70
C LEU A 271 -18.85 -2.76 -0.49
N VAL A 272 -19.46 -2.16 -1.53
CA VAL A 272 -18.72 -1.59 -2.68
C VAL A 272 -17.71 -0.55 -2.23
N PHE A 273 -18.12 0.38 -1.36
CA PHE A 273 -17.21 1.41 -0.84
C PHE A 273 -16.14 0.83 0.09
N GLY A 274 -16.45 -0.26 0.80
CA GLY A 274 -15.47 -1.06 1.53
C GLY A 274 -14.39 -1.63 0.60
N GLY A 275 -14.80 -2.23 -0.51
CA GLY A 275 -13.90 -2.72 -1.55
C GLY A 275 -13.08 -1.60 -2.18
N MET A 276 -13.72 -0.49 -2.59
CA MET A 276 -13.04 0.69 -3.16
C MET A 276 -12.06 1.31 -2.18
N PHE A 277 -12.40 1.37 -0.90
CA PHE A 277 -11.53 1.86 0.16
C PHE A 277 -10.22 1.07 0.21
N ILE A 278 -10.26 -0.26 0.31
CA ILE A 278 -9.03 -1.07 0.35
C ILE A 278 -8.32 -1.12 -1.01
N ALA A 279 -9.06 -1.21 -2.13
CA ALA A 279 -8.45 -1.20 -3.45
C ALA A 279 -7.65 0.09 -3.72
N ALA A 280 -8.10 1.24 -3.23
CA ALA A 280 -7.40 2.52 -3.34
C ALA A 280 -5.98 2.46 -2.77
N TRP A 281 -5.81 1.84 -1.61
CA TRP A 281 -4.50 1.68 -0.96
C TRP A 281 -3.49 0.96 -1.87
N SER A 282 -3.89 -0.14 -2.50
CA SER A 282 -3.02 -0.87 -3.43
C SER A 282 -2.87 -0.17 -4.78
N ALA A 283 -4.00 0.26 -5.37
CA ALA A 283 -4.05 0.71 -6.76
C ALA A 283 -3.42 2.09 -7.00
N TYR A 284 -3.31 2.94 -5.96
CA TYR A 284 -2.70 4.27 -6.08
C TYR A 284 -1.21 4.28 -5.72
N ALA A 285 -0.67 3.19 -5.21
CA ALA A 285 0.67 3.09 -4.61
C ALA A 285 1.83 3.41 -5.58
N PHE A 286 1.62 3.41 -6.89
CA PHE A 286 2.65 3.75 -7.87
C PHE A 286 3.16 5.19 -7.77
N GLU A 287 2.46 6.06 -7.02
CA GLU A 287 2.97 7.39 -6.63
C GLU A 287 4.29 7.29 -5.83
N THR A 288 4.58 6.15 -5.21
CA THR A 288 5.86 5.90 -4.53
C THR A 288 7.06 6.10 -5.45
N SER A 289 6.90 5.97 -6.77
CA SER A 289 7.96 6.23 -7.76
C SER A 289 8.54 7.65 -7.69
N ILE A 290 7.77 8.63 -7.19
CA ILE A 290 8.26 10.01 -7.02
C ILE A 290 8.86 10.28 -5.64
N CYS A 291 8.91 9.30 -4.74
CA CYS A 291 9.60 9.44 -3.45
C CYS A 291 11.11 9.68 -3.60
N PHE A 292 11.67 9.45 -4.78
CA PHE A 292 13.10 9.47 -5.07
C PHE A 292 13.53 10.71 -5.87
N THR A 293 12.71 11.76 -5.95
CA THR A 293 12.94 12.92 -6.85
C THR A 293 14.30 13.59 -6.62
N SER A 294 14.76 13.76 -5.37
CA SER A 294 16.09 14.32 -5.09
C SER A 294 17.25 13.38 -5.48
N GLU A 295 17.01 12.10 -5.66
CA GLU A 295 18.00 11.08 -6.05
C GLU A 295 18.05 10.88 -7.58
N PHE A 296 17.18 11.56 -8.35
CA PHE A 296 17.20 11.54 -9.82
C PHE A 296 18.38 12.35 -10.38
N LYS A 297 19.01 11.81 -11.41
CA LYS A 297 20.02 12.52 -12.20
C LYS A 297 19.42 13.75 -12.92
N ASN A 298 18.18 13.63 -13.40
CA ASN A 298 17.43 14.72 -14.03
C ASN A 298 15.99 14.78 -13.48
N PRO A 299 15.78 15.40 -12.30
CA PRO A 299 14.47 15.40 -11.63
C PRO A 299 13.34 15.98 -12.50
N GLN A 300 13.63 17.03 -13.29
CA GLN A 300 12.63 17.71 -14.10
C GLN A 300 11.96 16.82 -15.15
N ARG A 301 12.71 15.87 -15.70
CA ARG A 301 12.25 14.92 -16.72
C ARG A 301 11.84 13.58 -16.12
N ASP A 302 12.62 13.11 -15.15
CA ASP A 302 12.53 11.75 -14.65
C ASP A 302 11.31 11.56 -13.74
N THR A 303 10.91 12.58 -12.97
CA THR A 303 9.74 12.53 -12.07
C THR A 303 8.45 12.15 -12.80
N VAL A 304 8.11 12.88 -13.87
CA VAL A 304 6.87 12.62 -14.64
C VAL A 304 6.89 11.25 -15.28
N ARG A 305 8.04 10.85 -15.85
CA ARG A 305 8.19 9.55 -16.50
C ARG A 305 8.07 8.40 -15.50
N ALA A 306 8.69 8.53 -14.33
CA ALA A 306 8.64 7.50 -13.31
C ALA A 306 7.19 7.21 -12.90
N ILE A 307 6.40 8.22 -12.55
CA ILE A 307 5.03 8.00 -12.09
C ILE A 307 4.11 7.49 -13.21
N LEU A 308 4.22 8.03 -14.43
CA LEU A 308 3.34 7.62 -15.52
C LEU A 308 3.62 6.17 -15.98
N TYR A 309 4.88 5.77 -16.13
CA TYR A 309 5.19 4.39 -16.52
C TYR A 309 4.89 3.39 -15.40
N SER A 310 5.10 3.74 -14.13
CA SER A 310 4.69 2.91 -13.00
C SER A 310 3.17 2.78 -12.93
N GLY A 311 2.43 3.87 -13.15
CA GLY A 311 0.97 3.86 -13.23
C GLY A 311 0.43 3.02 -14.37
N LEU A 312 1.08 3.06 -15.55
CA LEU A 312 0.69 2.23 -16.70
C LEU A 312 0.89 0.74 -16.42
N LEU A 313 2.00 0.36 -15.78
CA LEU A 313 2.22 -1.03 -15.36
C LEU A 313 1.13 -1.48 -14.37
N CYS A 314 0.81 -0.65 -13.39
CA CYS A 314 -0.27 -0.93 -12.45
C CYS A 314 -1.63 -1.04 -13.14
N LEU A 315 -1.94 -0.15 -14.09
CA LEU A 315 -3.18 -0.20 -14.87
C LEU A 315 -3.36 -1.56 -15.54
N VAL A 316 -2.31 -2.07 -16.19
CA VAL A 316 -2.34 -3.37 -16.87
C VAL A 316 -2.55 -4.50 -15.86
N LEU A 317 -1.73 -4.58 -14.81
CA LEU A 317 -1.74 -5.72 -13.91
C LEU A 317 -2.95 -5.73 -12.95
N TYR A 318 -3.39 -4.57 -12.45
CA TYR A 318 -4.59 -4.48 -11.61
C TYR A 318 -5.92 -4.63 -12.38
N SER A 319 -5.90 -4.44 -13.69
CA SER A 319 -7.05 -4.78 -14.53
C SER A 319 -7.05 -6.27 -14.89
N LEU A 320 -5.90 -6.78 -15.31
CA LEU A 320 -5.78 -8.12 -15.88
C LEU A 320 -5.84 -9.23 -14.81
N VAL A 321 -5.04 -9.12 -13.75
CA VAL A 321 -4.91 -10.20 -12.76
C VAL A 321 -6.22 -10.44 -11.98
N PRO A 322 -6.89 -9.42 -11.38
CA PRO A 322 -8.16 -9.66 -10.71
C PRO A 322 -9.27 -10.13 -11.64
N PHE A 323 -9.29 -9.64 -12.90
CA PHE A 323 -10.24 -10.09 -13.89
C PHE A 323 -10.10 -11.60 -14.14
N THR A 324 -8.93 -12.06 -14.52
CA THR A 324 -8.71 -13.49 -14.81
C THR A 324 -8.84 -14.37 -13.58
N PHE A 325 -8.42 -13.88 -12.41
CA PHE A 325 -8.55 -14.59 -11.14
C PHE A 325 -10.02 -14.89 -10.83
N GLN A 326 -10.88 -13.88 -10.94
CA GLN A 326 -12.33 -14.06 -10.76
C GLN A 326 -12.92 -14.97 -11.84
N GLY A 327 -12.57 -14.77 -13.11
CA GLY A 327 -13.11 -15.54 -14.22
C GLY A 327 -12.82 -17.03 -14.17
N VAL A 328 -11.68 -17.42 -13.58
CA VAL A 328 -11.30 -18.84 -13.41
C VAL A 328 -11.88 -19.43 -12.13
N LEU A 329 -11.74 -18.74 -10.98
CA LEU A 329 -12.12 -19.29 -9.68
C LEU A 329 -13.63 -19.19 -9.39
N GLY A 330 -14.29 -18.17 -9.93
CA GLY A 330 -15.65 -17.83 -9.56
C GLY A 330 -15.78 -17.35 -8.11
N LEU A 331 -17.00 -17.01 -7.70
CA LEU A 331 -17.25 -16.48 -6.36
C LEU A 331 -16.90 -17.50 -5.26
N GLU A 332 -17.34 -18.75 -5.42
CA GLU A 332 -17.07 -19.79 -4.43
C GLU A 332 -15.58 -20.02 -4.20
N GLY A 333 -14.80 -20.10 -5.29
CA GLY A 333 -13.35 -20.24 -5.19
C GLY A 333 -12.68 -19.03 -4.56
N MET A 334 -13.15 -17.81 -4.84
CA MET A 334 -12.62 -16.58 -4.23
C MET A 334 -12.98 -16.45 -2.74
N LEU A 335 -14.06 -17.06 -2.28
CA LEU A 335 -14.47 -17.07 -0.87
C LEU A 335 -13.75 -18.15 -0.04
N ALA A 336 -12.98 -19.04 -0.68
CA ALA A 336 -12.21 -20.05 0.05
C ALA A 336 -11.26 -19.38 1.06
N GLY A 337 -11.19 -19.91 2.29
CA GLY A 337 -10.41 -19.32 3.38
C GLY A 337 -8.97 -18.95 3.02
N PRO A 338 -8.18 -19.85 2.38
CA PRO A 338 -6.81 -19.54 1.95
C PRO A 338 -6.71 -18.43 0.88
N ILE A 339 -7.77 -18.17 0.12
CA ILE A 339 -7.81 -17.06 -0.82
C ILE A 339 -8.09 -15.75 -0.09
N VAL A 340 -9.05 -15.78 0.85
CA VAL A 340 -9.44 -14.60 1.63
C VAL A 340 -8.27 -14.10 2.49
N ASP A 341 -7.54 -14.99 3.15
CA ASP A 341 -6.38 -14.63 3.99
C ASP A 341 -5.09 -14.42 3.18
N GLY A 342 -5.11 -14.67 1.87
CA GLY A 342 -3.99 -14.51 0.95
C GLY A 342 -3.03 -15.68 0.88
N SER A 343 -3.08 -16.64 1.80
CA SER A 343 -2.10 -17.75 1.88
C SER A 343 -2.17 -18.75 0.72
N GLY A 344 -3.32 -18.86 0.06
CA GLY A 344 -3.57 -19.77 -1.07
C GLY A 344 -3.52 -19.13 -2.45
N VAL A 345 -3.39 -17.80 -2.55
CA VAL A 345 -3.45 -17.08 -3.83
C VAL A 345 -2.39 -17.56 -4.82
N GLY A 346 -1.16 -17.78 -4.36
CA GLY A 346 -0.08 -18.29 -5.22
C GLY A 346 -0.35 -19.70 -5.75
N HIS A 347 -1.01 -20.54 -4.96
CA HIS A 347 -1.41 -21.89 -5.37
C HIS A 347 -2.52 -21.85 -6.44
N ALA A 348 -3.53 -21.01 -6.22
CA ALA A 348 -4.59 -20.78 -7.21
C ALA A 348 -4.03 -20.24 -8.53
N MET A 349 -3.12 -19.28 -8.49
CA MET A 349 -2.46 -18.75 -9.69
C MET A 349 -1.65 -19.82 -10.44
N ALA A 350 -1.01 -20.76 -9.74
CA ALA A 350 -0.34 -21.87 -10.38
C ALA A 350 -1.32 -22.79 -11.12
N GLN A 351 -2.46 -23.08 -10.51
CA GLN A 351 -3.51 -23.90 -11.14
C GLN A 351 -4.10 -23.24 -12.38
N MET A 352 -4.29 -21.91 -12.37
CA MET A 352 -4.80 -21.14 -13.51
C MET A 352 -3.92 -21.27 -14.79
N VAL A 353 -2.63 -21.56 -14.63
CA VAL A 353 -1.71 -21.78 -15.76
C VAL A 353 -1.43 -23.26 -16.03
N GLY A 354 -2.28 -24.15 -15.51
CA GLY A 354 -2.17 -25.61 -15.70
C GLY A 354 -1.04 -26.23 -14.87
N GLY A 355 -0.61 -25.56 -13.78
CA GLY A 355 0.51 -26.00 -12.97
C GLY A 355 0.15 -27.08 -11.94
N ALA A 356 0.97 -28.15 -11.92
CA ALA A 356 1.01 -29.15 -10.85
C ALA A 356 2.47 -29.40 -10.45
N GLY A 357 2.68 -29.90 -9.24
CA GLY A 357 4.02 -30.27 -8.77
C GLY A 357 5.01 -29.10 -8.78
N ILE A 358 6.05 -29.20 -9.62
CA ILE A 358 7.14 -28.22 -9.67
C ILE A 358 6.67 -26.82 -10.10
N VAL A 359 5.67 -26.71 -10.97
CA VAL A 359 5.13 -25.41 -11.40
C VAL A 359 4.48 -24.67 -10.24
N THR A 360 3.75 -25.38 -9.38
CA THR A 360 3.18 -24.82 -8.15
C THR A 360 4.29 -24.28 -7.22
N SER A 361 5.36 -25.04 -7.02
CA SER A 361 6.50 -24.61 -6.19
C SER A 361 7.19 -23.38 -6.76
N ILE A 362 7.37 -23.31 -8.09
CA ILE A 362 7.91 -22.13 -8.77
C ILE A 362 6.99 -20.92 -8.56
N MET A 363 5.68 -21.08 -8.72
CA MET A 363 4.72 -19.99 -8.54
C MET A 363 4.71 -19.46 -7.11
N ILE A 364 4.74 -20.34 -6.10
CA ILE A 364 4.85 -19.93 -4.69
C ILE A 364 6.15 -19.13 -4.47
N MET A 365 7.27 -19.61 -4.99
CA MET A 365 8.54 -18.88 -4.91
C MET A 365 8.45 -17.50 -5.56
N LEU A 366 7.81 -17.38 -6.72
CA LEU A 366 7.61 -16.11 -7.41
C LEU A 366 6.70 -15.17 -6.63
N MET A 367 5.68 -15.72 -5.95
CA MET A 367 4.83 -14.91 -5.06
C MET A 367 5.59 -14.39 -3.85
N ILE A 368 6.46 -15.19 -3.24
CA ILE A 368 7.35 -14.74 -2.15
C ILE A 368 8.24 -13.60 -2.67
N LEU A 369 8.85 -13.74 -3.84
CA LEU A 369 9.68 -12.70 -4.45
C LEU A 369 8.87 -11.43 -4.77
N ALA A 370 7.61 -11.57 -5.21
CA ALA A 370 6.70 -10.45 -5.46
C ALA A 370 6.40 -9.67 -4.17
N LEU A 371 6.12 -10.36 -3.09
CA LEU A 371 5.91 -9.76 -1.77
C LEU A 371 7.19 -9.09 -1.27
N MET A 372 8.35 -9.72 -1.40
CA MET A 372 9.65 -9.12 -1.06
C MET A 372 9.89 -7.83 -1.86
N LEU A 373 9.51 -7.82 -3.15
CA LEU A 373 9.61 -6.65 -4.00
C LEU A 373 8.70 -5.51 -3.50
N ALA A 374 7.45 -5.81 -3.10
CA ALA A 374 6.53 -4.84 -2.51
C ALA A 374 7.06 -4.27 -1.20
N ILE A 375 7.59 -5.11 -0.31
CA ILE A 375 8.20 -4.71 0.96
C ILE A 375 9.40 -3.78 0.71
N MET A 376 10.27 -4.11 -0.25
CA MET A 376 11.41 -3.28 -0.62
C MET A 376 10.97 -1.91 -1.16
N THR A 377 9.93 -1.87 -2.00
CA THR A 377 9.34 -0.63 -2.52
C THR A 377 8.83 0.25 -1.38
N ALA A 378 8.08 -0.31 -0.46
CA ALA A 378 7.50 0.41 0.66
C ALA A 378 8.56 0.96 1.62
N MET A 379 9.55 0.17 2.01
CA MET A 379 10.66 0.62 2.87
C MET A 379 11.46 1.74 2.21
N ALA A 380 11.68 1.65 0.89
CA ALA A 380 12.37 2.69 0.15
C ALA A 380 11.60 4.02 0.17
N GLY A 381 10.27 3.98 0.01
CA GLY A 381 9.41 5.17 0.03
C GLY A 381 9.23 5.74 1.44
N SER A 382 8.79 4.91 2.40
CA SER A 382 8.47 5.33 3.77
C SER A 382 9.68 5.95 4.50
N SER A 383 10.87 5.35 4.35
CA SER A 383 12.08 5.88 4.97
C SER A 383 12.47 7.27 4.42
N ARG A 384 12.21 7.54 3.12
CA ARG A 384 12.46 8.86 2.53
C ARG A 384 11.43 9.88 2.95
N THR A 385 10.20 9.47 3.18
CA THR A 385 9.15 10.32 3.75
C THR A 385 9.54 10.78 5.15
N LEU A 386 9.99 9.88 6.02
CA LEU A 386 10.48 10.21 7.37
C LEU A 386 11.72 11.12 7.32
N TYR A 387 12.68 10.80 6.45
CA TYR A 387 13.90 11.58 6.26
C TYR A 387 13.57 13.02 5.87
N GLN A 388 12.81 13.21 4.80
CA GLN A 388 12.48 14.55 4.31
C GLN A 388 11.60 15.32 5.30
N GLY A 389 10.66 14.65 5.96
CA GLY A 389 9.86 15.26 7.02
C GLY A 389 10.72 15.77 8.19
N SER A 390 11.82 15.08 8.50
CA SER A 390 12.80 15.54 9.48
C SER A 390 13.63 16.73 8.95
N VAL A 391 14.08 16.69 7.71
CA VAL A 391 14.81 17.78 7.05
C VAL A 391 13.98 19.05 7.02
N ASP A 392 12.70 18.93 6.65
CA ASP A 392 11.76 20.06 6.55
C ASP A 392 11.26 20.59 7.92
N GLY A 393 11.66 19.97 9.05
CA GLY A 393 11.32 20.45 10.39
C GLY A 393 9.95 19.97 10.89
N TRP A 394 9.36 18.93 10.28
CA TRP A 394 8.07 18.38 10.70
C TRP A 394 8.19 17.16 11.61
N LEU A 395 9.26 16.41 11.50
CA LEU A 395 9.54 15.21 12.27
C LEU A 395 10.87 15.35 13.05
N PRO A 396 11.11 14.53 14.09
CA PRO A 396 12.30 14.62 14.94
C PRO A 396 13.62 14.60 14.17
N LYS A 397 14.60 15.41 14.59
CA LYS A 397 15.91 15.62 13.92
C LYS A 397 16.70 14.35 13.65
N TYR A 398 16.59 13.33 14.52
CA TYR A 398 17.37 12.11 14.35
C TYR A 398 17.08 11.34 13.06
N LEU A 399 15.84 11.50 12.51
CA LEU A 399 15.39 10.83 11.29
C LEU A 399 16.12 11.30 10.02
N SER A 400 16.80 12.46 10.07
CA SER A 400 17.57 12.99 8.93
C SER A 400 18.97 12.38 8.78
N ARG A 401 19.37 11.42 9.64
CA ARG A 401 20.67 10.78 9.57
C ARG A 401 20.76 9.83 8.38
N VAL A 402 21.83 10.01 7.58
CA VAL A 402 22.12 9.23 6.37
C VAL A 402 23.45 8.50 6.56
N ASN A 403 23.56 7.28 6.06
CA ASN A 403 24.80 6.52 6.08
C ASN A 403 25.74 6.90 4.90
N PRO A 404 27.00 6.40 4.86
CA PRO A 404 27.93 6.67 3.76
C PRO A 404 27.43 6.22 2.38
N HIS A 405 26.44 5.32 2.31
CA HIS A 405 25.84 4.84 1.06
C HIS A 405 24.66 5.71 0.58
N GLY A 406 24.34 6.80 1.29
CA GLY A 406 23.19 7.66 0.98
C GLY A 406 21.83 7.05 1.36
N ALA A 407 21.77 6.10 2.29
CA ALA A 407 20.51 5.56 2.79
C ALA A 407 20.09 6.27 4.09
N PRO A 408 18.81 6.63 4.27
CA PRO A 408 18.30 7.31 5.47
C PRO A 408 18.16 6.33 6.64
N THR A 409 19.29 5.94 7.23
CA THR A 409 19.40 4.82 8.16
C THR A 409 18.56 4.97 9.41
N ALA A 410 18.47 6.16 10.01
CA ALA A 410 17.68 6.37 11.22
C ALA A 410 16.17 6.21 10.94
N ALA A 411 15.70 6.68 9.77
CA ALA A 411 14.33 6.47 9.32
C ALA A 411 14.05 4.98 9.07
N MET A 412 14.98 4.26 8.45
CA MET A 412 14.86 2.81 8.21
C MET A 412 14.79 2.01 9.51
N TRP A 413 15.59 2.35 10.54
CA TRP A 413 15.49 1.71 11.85
C TRP A 413 14.15 1.98 12.53
N THR A 414 13.62 3.20 12.39
CA THR A 414 12.29 3.55 12.91
C THR A 414 11.20 2.71 12.23
N ASP A 415 11.25 2.59 10.90
CA ASP A 415 10.36 1.71 10.15
C ASP A 415 10.47 0.25 10.62
N LEU A 416 11.68 -0.28 10.75
CA LEU A 416 11.91 -1.66 11.18
C LEU A 416 11.30 -1.94 12.56
N VAL A 417 11.63 -1.13 13.56
CA VAL A 417 11.16 -1.34 14.94
C VAL A 417 9.64 -1.23 15.03
N PHE A 418 9.04 -0.25 14.35
CA PHE A 418 7.60 -0.09 14.30
C PHE A 418 6.93 -1.30 13.63
N ASN A 419 7.51 -1.80 12.54
CA ASN A 419 6.96 -2.94 11.82
C ASN A 419 7.16 -4.28 12.51
N LEU A 420 8.14 -4.45 13.39
CA LEU A 420 8.23 -5.64 14.26
C LEU A 420 7.01 -5.73 15.20
N PHE A 421 6.56 -4.60 15.73
CA PHE A 421 5.34 -4.54 16.52
C PHE A 421 4.10 -4.86 15.66
N LEU A 422 3.96 -4.24 14.49
CA LEU A 422 2.83 -4.50 13.59
C LEU A 422 2.84 -5.95 13.06
N LEU A 423 4.01 -6.54 12.85
CA LEU A 423 4.13 -7.93 12.40
C LEU A 423 3.58 -8.92 13.42
N ALA A 424 3.78 -8.67 14.72
CA ALA A 424 3.18 -9.49 15.76
C ALA A 424 1.64 -9.48 15.71
N ILE A 425 1.05 -8.36 15.32
CA ILE A 425 -0.41 -8.22 15.13
C ILE A 425 -0.83 -8.88 13.80
N ALA A 426 -0.14 -8.60 12.69
CA ALA A 426 -0.47 -9.14 11.38
C ALA A 426 -0.34 -10.66 11.29
N ALA A 427 0.55 -11.25 12.09
CA ALA A 427 0.78 -12.70 12.14
C ALA A 427 -0.23 -13.46 13.01
N ALA A 428 -1.10 -12.76 13.75
CA ALA A 428 -2.03 -13.40 14.68
C ALA A 428 -3.23 -14.04 13.96
N ASP A 429 -3.95 -13.24 13.16
CA ASP A 429 -5.15 -13.65 12.44
C ASP A 429 -5.52 -12.68 11.31
N ALA A 430 -6.40 -13.11 10.40
CA ALA A 430 -6.83 -12.32 9.26
C ALA A 430 -7.58 -11.02 9.67
N THR A 431 -8.34 -11.04 10.77
CA THR A 431 -9.07 -9.86 11.26
C THR A 431 -8.10 -8.78 11.70
N SER A 432 -7.08 -9.14 12.46
CA SER A 432 -6.01 -8.23 12.91
C SER A 432 -5.18 -7.72 11.73
N TYR A 433 -4.91 -8.56 10.73
CA TYR A 433 -4.27 -8.18 9.48
C TYR A 433 -5.06 -7.09 8.73
N PHE A 434 -6.35 -7.33 8.47
CA PHE A 434 -7.19 -6.36 7.76
C PHE A 434 -7.47 -5.09 8.57
N PHE A 435 -7.45 -5.17 9.90
CA PHE A 435 -7.51 -3.98 10.75
C PHE A 435 -6.31 -3.06 10.51
N ILE A 436 -5.07 -3.60 10.51
CA ILE A 436 -3.87 -2.81 10.21
C ILE A 436 -3.99 -2.21 8.81
N LEU A 437 -4.41 -2.99 7.82
CA LEU A 437 -4.57 -2.54 6.44
C LEU A 437 -5.58 -1.38 6.34
N ALA A 438 -6.71 -1.47 7.02
CA ALA A 438 -7.73 -0.43 7.03
C ALA A 438 -7.26 0.85 7.73
N VAL A 439 -6.59 0.74 8.89
CA VAL A 439 -5.98 1.88 9.60
C VAL A 439 -4.93 2.57 8.74
N SER A 440 -4.07 1.79 8.09
CA SER A 440 -3.06 2.26 7.13
C SER A 440 -3.71 3.05 5.99
N ASN A 441 -4.81 2.53 5.44
CA ASN A 441 -5.52 3.19 4.36
C ASN A 441 -6.25 4.47 4.78
N CYS A 442 -6.70 4.60 6.02
CA CYS A 442 -7.18 5.88 6.54
C CYS A 442 -6.07 6.95 6.45
N GLY A 443 -4.84 6.61 6.84
CA GLY A 443 -3.68 7.48 6.63
C GLY A 443 -3.49 7.84 5.16
N TYR A 444 -3.58 6.82 4.26
CA TYR A 444 -3.47 7.04 2.82
C TYR A 444 -4.49 8.06 2.31
N ILE A 445 -5.76 7.90 2.63
CA ILE A 445 -6.82 8.80 2.16
C ILE A 445 -6.66 10.22 2.70
N ILE A 446 -6.21 10.37 3.96
CA ILE A 446 -5.96 11.70 4.54
C ILE A 446 -4.84 12.42 3.77
N PHE A 447 -3.68 11.80 3.56
CA PHE A 447 -2.63 12.46 2.80
C PHE A 447 -2.99 12.66 1.33
N ASN A 448 -3.69 11.72 0.72
CA ASN A 448 -4.20 11.83 -0.64
C ASN A 448 -5.11 13.05 -0.79
N PHE A 449 -6.07 13.22 0.12
CA PHE A 449 -6.95 14.39 0.17
C PHE A 449 -6.16 15.69 0.22
N LEU A 450 -5.19 15.78 1.12
CA LEU A 450 -4.37 16.99 1.29
C LEU A 450 -3.54 17.30 0.05
N ASN A 451 -2.98 16.29 -0.60
CA ASN A 451 -2.06 16.49 -1.72
C ASN A 451 -2.75 16.70 -3.06
N LEU A 452 -3.91 16.09 -3.29
CA LEU A 452 -4.72 16.40 -4.47
C LEU A 452 -5.23 17.85 -4.44
N ASN A 453 -5.59 18.34 -3.25
CA ASN A 453 -5.96 19.75 -3.07
C ASN A 453 -4.74 20.68 -3.12
N ALA A 454 -3.56 20.23 -2.72
CA ALA A 454 -2.33 21.01 -2.89
C ALA A 454 -2.05 21.39 -4.35
N GLY A 455 -2.51 20.60 -5.32
CA GLY A 455 -2.33 20.88 -6.74
C GLY A 455 -2.89 22.25 -7.16
N TRP A 456 -4.14 22.54 -6.82
CA TRP A 456 -4.75 23.83 -7.15
C TRP A 456 -4.28 24.95 -6.21
N ILE A 457 -4.01 24.67 -4.93
CA ILE A 457 -3.45 25.64 -3.98
C ILE A 457 -2.10 26.13 -4.49
N HIS A 458 -1.20 25.25 -4.89
CA HIS A 458 0.10 25.61 -5.49
C HIS A 458 -0.04 26.43 -6.76
N ARG A 459 -1.06 26.19 -7.58
CA ARG A 459 -1.28 26.99 -8.79
C ARG A 459 -1.68 28.44 -8.48
N ILE A 460 -2.42 28.65 -7.40
CA ILE A 460 -2.90 29.98 -6.98
C ILE A 460 -1.82 30.69 -6.15
N ASP A 461 -1.32 30.05 -5.09
CA ASP A 461 -0.43 30.71 -4.13
C ASP A 461 1.02 30.74 -4.59
N ASN A 462 1.48 29.68 -5.25
CA ASN A 462 2.86 29.46 -5.66
C ASN A 462 3.01 29.41 -7.20
N GLY A 463 2.19 30.20 -7.90
CA GLY A 463 2.20 30.29 -9.37
C GLY A 463 3.50 30.84 -9.95
N HIS A 464 4.34 31.52 -9.15
CA HIS A 464 5.65 32.05 -9.52
C HIS A 464 6.73 30.94 -9.64
N ILE A 465 6.55 29.78 -8.98
CA ILE A 465 7.51 28.68 -9.05
C ILE A 465 7.42 28.03 -10.43
N ARG A 466 8.59 27.89 -11.10
CA ARG A 466 8.68 27.26 -12.42
C ARG A 466 8.23 25.80 -12.35
N ARG A 467 7.30 25.42 -13.24
CA ARG A 467 6.82 24.05 -13.44
C ARG A 467 7.48 23.44 -14.65
N PRO A 468 8.40 22.47 -14.50
CA PRO A 468 9.00 21.77 -15.64
C PRO A 468 7.96 21.06 -16.50
N TRP A 469 6.91 20.55 -15.83
CA TRP A 469 5.74 19.96 -16.45
C TRP A 469 4.47 20.46 -15.76
N LYS A 470 3.45 20.76 -16.54
CA LYS A 470 2.16 21.27 -16.05
C LYS A 470 1.05 20.36 -16.54
N ALA A 471 0.32 19.75 -15.60
CA ALA A 471 -0.83 18.91 -15.91
C ALA A 471 -1.94 19.74 -16.58
N PRO A 472 -2.71 19.19 -17.52
CA PRO A 472 -3.94 19.82 -17.97
C PRO A 472 -4.87 20.13 -16.79
N THR A 473 -5.51 21.30 -16.80
CA THR A 473 -6.32 21.76 -15.65
C THR A 473 -7.45 20.82 -15.29
N ILE A 474 -7.98 20.10 -16.28
CA ILE A 474 -9.03 19.09 -16.06
C ILE A 474 -8.57 18.00 -15.09
N PHE A 475 -7.32 17.55 -15.16
CA PHE A 475 -6.80 16.54 -14.23
C PHE A 475 -6.61 17.07 -12.80
N ILE A 476 -6.26 18.37 -12.65
CA ILE A 476 -6.20 18.98 -11.32
C ILE A 476 -7.60 19.10 -10.72
N ALA A 477 -8.60 19.50 -11.53
CA ALA A 477 -9.99 19.56 -11.10
C ALA A 477 -10.55 18.17 -10.77
N ALA A 478 -10.26 17.18 -11.62
CA ALA A 478 -10.63 15.78 -11.36
C ALA A 478 -9.95 15.24 -10.09
N GLY A 479 -8.67 15.52 -9.87
CA GLY A 479 -7.97 15.15 -8.64
C GLY A 479 -8.61 15.77 -7.40
N CYS A 480 -8.96 17.05 -7.44
CA CYS A 480 -9.69 17.72 -6.36
C CYS A 480 -11.04 17.01 -6.09
N PHE A 481 -11.85 16.75 -7.11
CA PHE A 481 -13.11 16.01 -6.96
C PHE A 481 -12.90 14.60 -6.38
N LEU A 482 -11.94 13.84 -6.94
CA LEU A 482 -11.63 12.49 -6.48
C LEU A 482 -11.11 12.45 -5.04
N SER A 483 -10.52 13.53 -4.53
CA SER A 483 -10.15 13.61 -3.11
C SER A 483 -11.35 13.47 -2.19
N PHE A 484 -12.50 14.08 -2.54
CA PHE A 484 -13.75 13.95 -1.80
C PHE A 484 -14.39 12.57 -1.99
N VAL A 485 -14.30 11.99 -3.19
CA VAL A 485 -14.77 10.62 -3.45
C VAL A 485 -13.99 9.62 -2.58
N ASN A 486 -12.66 9.76 -2.50
CA ASN A 486 -11.82 8.93 -1.63
C ASN A 486 -12.17 9.14 -0.14
N ALA A 487 -12.43 10.38 0.29
CA ALA A 487 -12.90 10.67 1.64
C ALA A 487 -14.25 9.99 1.94
N MET A 488 -15.17 9.94 0.97
CA MET A 488 -16.42 9.19 1.06
C MET A 488 -16.16 7.69 1.20
N PHE A 489 -15.23 7.10 0.43
CA PHE A 489 -14.84 5.70 0.59
C PHE A 489 -14.31 5.40 1.99
N MET A 490 -13.50 6.30 2.56
CA MET A 490 -13.01 6.16 3.94
C MET A 490 -14.15 6.18 4.95
N GLY A 491 -15.06 7.15 4.85
CA GLY A 491 -16.19 7.28 5.78
C GLY A 491 -17.15 6.09 5.73
N ALA A 492 -17.50 5.65 4.53
CA ALA A 492 -18.45 4.56 4.29
C ALA A 492 -17.80 3.18 4.46
N GLY A 493 -16.56 3.02 3.95
CA GLY A 493 -15.96 1.71 3.73
C GLY A 493 -15.04 1.21 4.84
N ALA A 494 -14.44 2.08 5.66
CA ALA A 494 -13.47 1.61 6.66
C ALA A 494 -14.07 0.64 7.68
N LYS A 495 -15.30 0.86 8.10
CA LYS A 495 -16.02 0.02 9.08
C LYS A 495 -16.40 -1.37 8.55
N VAL A 496 -16.43 -1.57 7.23
CA VAL A 496 -16.65 -2.89 6.60
C VAL A 496 -15.55 -3.87 7.03
N TRP A 497 -14.33 -3.37 7.21
CA TRP A 497 -13.17 -4.18 7.57
C TRP A 497 -13.00 -4.33 9.08
N ASN A 498 -13.36 -3.31 9.84
CA ASN A 498 -13.43 -3.35 11.30
C ASN A 498 -14.18 -2.10 11.79
N PRO A 499 -15.14 -2.23 12.75
CA PRO A 499 -15.90 -1.10 13.27
C PRO A 499 -15.04 0.04 13.85
N TRP A 500 -13.85 -0.27 14.33
CA TRP A 500 -12.92 0.69 14.93
C TRP A 500 -11.91 1.28 13.94
N ALA A 501 -11.83 0.76 12.70
CA ALA A 501 -10.76 1.12 11.75
C ALA A 501 -10.71 2.61 11.44
N LEU A 502 -11.86 3.26 11.21
CA LEU A 502 -11.92 4.70 10.96
C LEU A 502 -11.36 5.51 12.12
N TRP A 503 -11.84 5.24 13.33
CA TRP A 503 -11.43 6.00 14.52
C TRP A 503 -9.98 5.72 14.90
N ALA A 504 -9.54 4.48 14.81
CA ALA A 504 -8.14 4.12 15.00
C ALA A 504 -7.23 4.83 14.00
N GLY A 505 -7.65 4.93 12.74
CA GLY A 505 -6.94 5.67 11.70
C GLY A 505 -6.84 7.17 11.99
N VAL A 506 -7.93 7.78 12.44
CA VAL A 506 -7.95 9.20 12.84
C VAL A 506 -7.07 9.44 14.07
N ILE A 507 -7.12 8.56 15.07
CA ILE A 507 -6.27 8.64 16.27
C ILE A 507 -4.80 8.49 15.88
N ALA A 508 -4.46 7.50 15.03
CA ALA A 508 -3.10 7.30 14.54
C ALA A 508 -2.58 8.53 13.77
N ALA A 509 -3.43 9.16 12.96
CA ALA A 509 -3.11 10.42 12.28
C ALA A 509 -2.89 11.57 13.28
N ALA A 510 -3.69 11.67 14.34
CA ALA A 510 -3.59 12.71 15.35
C ALA A 510 -2.30 12.61 16.21
N LEU A 511 -1.66 11.44 16.27
CA LEU A 511 -0.38 11.26 16.98
C LEU A 511 0.75 12.14 16.44
N ILE A 512 0.62 12.68 15.22
CA ILE A 512 1.56 13.69 14.73
C ILE A 512 1.59 14.96 15.58
N ILE A 513 0.50 15.30 16.26
CA ILE A 513 0.41 16.55 17.03
C ILE A 513 1.49 16.62 18.12
N PRO A 514 1.60 15.66 19.06
CA PRO A 514 2.68 15.69 20.05
C PRO A 514 4.08 15.54 19.42
N VAL A 515 4.23 14.74 18.36
CA VAL A 515 5.51 14.55 17.65
C VAL A 515 5.98 15.85 17.01
N PHE A 516 5.08 16.56 16.31
CA PHE A 516 5.38 17.85 15.70
C PHE A 516 5.60 18.94 16.74
N CYS A 517 4.82 18.98 17.82
CA CYS A 517 5.02 19.94 18.90
C CYS A 517 6.40 19.77 19.53
N TYR A 518 6.82 18.53 19.79
CA TYR A 518 8.18 18.24 20.27
C TYR A 518 9.24 18.75 19.28
N ARG A 519 9.09 18.42 17.99
CA ARG A 519 10.03 18.88 16.97
C ARG A 519 10.07 20.41 16.88
N HIS A 520 8.92 21.04 16.67
CA HIS A 520 8.84 22.47 16.38
C HIS A 520 9.21 23.35 17.58
N TYR A 521 8.68 23.04 18.76
CA TYR A 521 8.88 23.91 19.95
C TYR A 521 10.11 23.53 20.76
N VAL A 522 10.44 22.23 20.91
CA VAL A 522 11.56 21.79 21.75
C VAL A 522 12.86 21.74 20.95
N GLN A 523 12.85 21.16 19.74
CA GLN A 523 14.08 21.00 18.97
C GLN A 523 14.45 22.23 18.11
N ASP A 524 13.46 22.98 17.62
CA ASP A 524 13.66 24.10 16.69
C ASP A 524 13.31 25.47 17.28
N GLY A 525 12.90 25.56 18.54
CA GLY A 525 12.60 26.82 19.22
C GLY A 525 11.44 27.62 18.60
N GLY A 526 10.46 26.92 17.99
CA GLY A 526 9.26 27.52 17.38
C GLY A 526 9.45 28.09 15.98
N LYS A 527 10.59 27.83 15.32
CA LYS A 527 10.91 28.31 13.97
C LYS A 527 11.01 27.14 12.98
N PHE A 528 10.65 27.39 11.72
CA PHE A 528 10.90 26.43 10.65
C PHE A 528 12.34 26.55 10.13
N PRO A 529 12.94 25.46 9.60
CA PRO A 529 14.23 25.52 8.95
C PRO A 529 14.21 26.50 7.76
N PRO A 530 15.21 27.39 7.59
CA PRO A 530 15.23 28.41 6.54
C PRO A 530 15.07 27.85 5.13
N HIS A 531 15.71 26.72 4.82
CA HIS A 531 15.68 26.08 3.49
C HIS A 531 14.27 25.66 3.05
N MET A 532 13.36 25.40 4.00
CA MET A 532 11.96 25.05 3.67
C MET A 532 11.24 26.25 3.01
N LEU A 533 11.54 27.47 3.41
CA LEU A 533 10.98 28.69 2.81
C LEU A 533 11.73 29.06 1.52
N ASP A 534 13.04 28.83 1.47
CA ASP A 534 13.87 29.11 0.29
C ASP A 534 13.41 28.28 -0.91
N ASP A 535 13.03 27.01 -0.72
CA ASP A 535 12.46 26.14 -1.76
C ASP A 535 11.18 26.74 -2.41
N LEU A 536 10.42 27.52 -1.65
CA LEU A 536 9.24 28.24 -2.15
C LEU A 536 9.57 29.62 -2.69
N GLY A 537 10.82 30.06 -2.58
CA GLY A 537 11.21 31.44 -2.89
C GLY A 537 10.53 32.46 -1.96
N LEU A 538 10.29 32.08 -0.71
CA LEU A 538 9.54 32.87 0.27
C LEU A 538 10.44 33.27 1.44
N LYS A 539 10.10 34.42 2.04
CA LYS A 539 10.56 34.83 3.37
C LYS A 539 9.46 34.56 4.40
N GLU A 540 9.82 34.53 5.68
CA GLU A 540 8.88 34.23 6.75
C GLU A 540 7.62 35.13 6.72
N GLY A 541 7.75 36.41 6.37
CA GLY A 541 6.64 37.34 6.22
C GLY A 541 5.70 37.04 5.05
N ASP A 542 6.17 36.35 4.02
CA ASP A 542 5.36 36.02 2.83
C ASP A 542 4.34 34.91 3.09
N LEU A 543 4.48 34.16 4.17
CA LEU A 543 3.50 33.15 4.60
C LEU A 543 2.16 33.78 5.00
N ALA A 544 2.13 35.07 5.32
CA ALA A 544 0.88 35.79 5.61
C ALA A 544 0.02 36.05 4.36
N VAL A 545 0.61 35.99 3.16
CA VAL A 545 -0.10 36.24 1.89
C VAL A 545 -0.79 34.96 1.41
N ARG A 546 -2.11 34.92 1.45
CA ARG A 546 -2.98 33.78 1.11
C ARG A 546 -3.84 34.13 -0.12
N LYS A 547 -3.31 33.91 -1.33
CA LYS A 547 -4.03 34.22 -2.58
C LYS A 547 -5.26 33.36 -2.80
N ALA A 548 -5.25 32.09 -2.34
CA ALA A 548 -6.41 31.21 -2.40
C ALA A 548 -7.48 31.53 -1.32
N GLY A 549 -7.22 32.52 -0.43
CA GLY A 549 -8.18 33.03 0.55
C GLY A 549 -8.65 31.97 1.56
N ILE A 550 -9.98 31.89 1.71
CA ILE A 550 -10.63 30.94 2.66
C ILE A 550 -10.84 29.53 2.09
N LEU A 551 -10.71 29.36 0.76
CA LEU A 551 -11.04 28.10 0.08
C LEU A 551 -10.34 26.87 0.65
N PRO A 552 -9.04 26.88 1.01
CA PRO A 552 -8.39 25.72 1.61
C PRO A 552 -9.01 25.28 2.94
N TYR A 553 -9.46 26.22 3.77
CA TYR A 553 -10.16 25.89 5.02
C TYR A 553 -11.54 25.29 4.77
N LEU A 554 -12.30 25.84 3.81
CA LEU A 554 -13.59 25.27 3.41
C LEU A 554 -13.42 23.87 2.84
N THR A 555 -12.37 23.62 2.07
CA THR A 555 -12.03 22.30 1.55
C THR A 555 -11.79 21.28 2.67
N LEU A 556 -11.03 21.66 3.72
CA LEU A 556 -10.79 20.79 4.88
C LEU A 556 -12.09 20.47 5.62
N VAL A 557 -12.91 21.49 5.89
CA VAL A 557 -14.21 21.32 6.58
C VAL A 557 -15.14 20.43 5.74
N ALA A 558 -15.22 20.67 4.43
CA ALA A 558 -16.01 19.85 3.53
C ALA A 558 -15.52 18.40 3.47
N GLY A 559 -14.19 18.16 3.47
CA GLY A 559 -13.62 16.82 3.51
C GLY A 559 -14.02 16.05 4.78
N VAL A 560 -13.88 16.69 5.93
CA VAL A 560 -14.34 16.11 7.22
C VAL A 560 -15.84 15.84 7.20
N ALA A 561 -16.64 16.77 6.70
CA ALA A 561 -18.10 16.61 6.58
C ALA A 561 -18.46 15.41 5.69
N VAL A 562 -17.78 15.23 4.55
CA VAL A 562 -18.00 14.08 3.66
C VAL A 562 -17.73 12.76 4.39
N VAL A 563 -16.61 12.66 5.13
CA VAL A 563 -16.29 11.45 5.91
C VAL A 563 -17.37 11.15 6.93
N LEU A 564 -17.79 12.14 7.71
CA LEU A 564 -18.79 11.96 8.78
C LEU A 564 -20.19 11.62 8.22
N ILE A 565 -20.62 12.30 7.15
CA ILE A 565 -21.90 12.05 6.49
C ILE A 565 -21.88 10.65 5.87
N ALA A 566 -20.82 10.28 5.16
CA ALA A 566 -20.69 8.95 4.59
C ALA A 566 -20.69 7.85 5.67
N ASN A 567 -19.98 8.08 6.78
CA ASN A 567 -20.00 7.15 7.91
C ASN A 567 -21.38 6.99 8.56
N TRP A 568 -22.20 8.03 8.51
CA TRP A 568 -23.56 8.00 9.05
C TRP A 568 -24.58 7.36 8.10
N ILE A 569 -24.52 7.66 6.79
CA ILE A 569 -25.47 7.18 5.79
C ILE A 569 -25.27 5.70 5.46
N PHE A 570 -24.03 5.30 5.19
CA PHE A 570 -23.68 3.95 4.78
C PHE A 570 -23.50 3.06 6.01
N VAL A 571 -24.53 2.30 6.34
CA VAL A 571 -24.59 1.40 7.51
C VAL A 571 -24.65 -0.04 6.99
N ILE A 572 -23.94 -0.96 7.67
CA ILE A 572 -23.99 -2.40 7.42
C ILE A 572 -25.04 -3.01 8.32
#